data_ea726db6ca814391e883b39ed20b3a65
#
_entry.id   ea726db6ca814391e883b39ed20b3a65
#
_cell.length_a   1.000
_cell.length_b   1.000
_cell.length_c   1.000
_cell.angle_alpha   90.00
_cell.angle_beta   90.00
_cell.angle_gamma   90.00
#
_symmetry.space_group_name_H-M   'P 1'
#
loop_
_entity.id
_entity.type
_entity.pdbx_description
1 polymer ?
#
loop_
_entity_poly.entity_id
_entity_poly.type
_entity_poly.pdbx_seq_one_letter_code
_entity_poly.pdbx_strand_id
1 'polypeptide(L)'
;MSVTPSQNFSQAGESGNAPVQSFALGIGLTNECNLACAFCYRDPTRTDRLTVDQVRSAMRSVKVRSVNLGTGENGMHPQFAEMLDFLRSEPIKLTITSNGYSIRVLDDAQVHAFKDIEFSLDYPTEAEQDRQRGSGNWRLLHEQADRCRRLGVPVTFIAVMMRSNFDRLADIAEIVKAYDAPLRVNVYQAVRSDAFALTYDEYWRAFEELFARTDVIAIGEPLVRAMAGLPPRQGGCGVATVRVTPRATVQPCVYWPGGGAPLDLLIDAGAGIVGSEPFAAARSVPAACAGCAHLETCGGGCAGRRRLIGALDRPDPYCPVVRGEDRKLAIRMATSRELPKLESACTTIVTAR
;
A
#
# COMPACT_ATOMS: atom_id res chain seq x y z
N MET A 1 30.37 51.90 33.92
CA MET A 1 28.93 52.23 33.77
C MET A 1 28.34 51.21 32.84
N SER A 2 27.61 50.30 33.40
CA SER A 2 27.03 49.16 32.70
C SER A 2 25.63 49.54 32.25
N VAL A 3 25.30 49.24 31.00
CA VAL A 3 23.93 49.34 30.50
C VAL A 3 23.55 47.99 29.89
N THR A 4 22.64 47.31 30.56
CA THR A 4 22.00 46.06 30.13
C THR A 4 20.83 46.42 29.20
N PRO A 5 20.63 45.70 28.05
CA PRO A 5 19.36 45.77 27.33
C PRO A 5 18.42 44.66 27.81
N SER A 6 17.26 45.07 28.28
CA SER A 6 16.10 44.27 28.60
C SER A 6 15.54 43.62 27.30
N GLN A 7 15.48 42.31 27.28
CA GLN A 7 14.74 41.55 26.25
C GLN A 7 13.26 41.50 26.63
N ASN A 8 12.44 42.18 25.85
CA ASN A 8 10.99 42.01 25.86
C ASN A 8 10.62 40.71 25.15
N PHE A 9 10.17 39.72 25.89
CA PHE A 9 9.41 38.59 25.35
C PHE A 9 7.97 39.04 25.12
N SER A 10 7.62 39.38 23.88
CA SER A 10 6.23 39.59 23.50
C SER A 10 5.60 38.23 23.17
N GLN A 11 4.58 37.97 23.91
CA GLN A 11 3.42 37.09 23.78
C GLN A 11 3.39 36.16 22.54
N ALA A 12 3.45 34.88 22.85
CA ALA A 12 3.07 33.80 21.95
C ALA A 12 1.58 33.93 21.58
N GLY A 13 1.32 34.17 20.31
CA GLY A 13 -0.02 34.14 19.74
C GLY A 13 -0.61 32.72 19.87
N GLU A 14 -1.91 32.68 20.07
CA GLU A 14 -2.74 31.51 20.20
C GLU A 14 -2.42 30.45 19.14
N SER A 15 -1.95 29.30 19.58
CA SER A 15 -1.77 28.13 18.73
C SER A 15 -3.14 27.62 18.31
N GLY A 16 -3.59 28.02 17.14
CA GLY A 16 -4.69 27.33 16.46
C GLY A 16 -4.37 25.85 16.40
N ASN A 17 -5.27 25.00 16.90
CA ASN A 17 -5.17 23.55 16.93
C ASN A 17 -4.91 23.03 15.52
N ALA A 18 -3.65 22.80 15.15
CA ALA A 18 -3.32 22.05 13.96
C ALA A 18 -4.00 20.67 14.06
N PRO A 19 -4.70 20.20 13.03
CA PRO A 19 -5.42 18.93 13.10
C PRO A 19 -4.45 17.83 13.50
N VAL A 20 -4.75 17.12 14.59
CA VAL A 20 -3.91 16.03 15.10
C VAL A 20 -3.70 15.02 13.97
N GLN A 21 -2.46 14.85 13.55
CA GLN A 21 -2.08 13.94 12.46
C GLN A 21 -2.62 12.54 12.75
N SER A 22 -3.43 12.00 11.85
CA SER A 22 -3.95 10.63 11.94
C SER A 22 -3.22 9.71 10.97
N PHE A 23 -3.07 8.44 11.36
CA PHE A 23 -2.27 7.46 10.62
C PHE A 23 -3.13 6.33 10.02
N ALA A 24 -2.73 5.87 8.84
CA ALA A 24 -3.15 4.58 8.30
C ALA A 24 -2.12 3.53 8.69
N LEU A 25 -2.52 2.51 9.44
CA LEU A 25 -1.67 1.39 9.76
C LEU A 25 -1.87 0.24 8.77
N GLY A 26 -0.78 -0.32 8.26
CA GLY A 26 -0.80 -1.64 7.64
C GLY A 26 -0.20 -2.63 8.61
N ILE A 27 -0.96 -3.62 9.04
CA ILE A 27 -0.52 -4.59 10.04
C ILE A 27 -0.45 -5.97 9.39
N GLY A 28 0.72 -6.60 9.45
CA GLY A 28 0.89 -8.02 9.18
C GLY A 28 0.84 -8.80 10.50
N LEU A 29 -0.21 -9.56 10.73
CA LEU A 29 -0.33 -10.33 11.97
C LEU A 29 0.63 -11.51 11.97
N THR A 30 0.84 -12.13 10.81
CA THR A 30 1.76 -13.26 10.62
C THR A 30 2.39 -13.18 9.24
N ASN A 31 3.55 -13.81 9.05
CA ASN A 31 4.10 -14.06 7.73
C ASN A 31 3.76 -15.47 7.20
N GLU A 32 2.98 -16.26 7.94
CA GLU A 32 2.48 -17.53 7.44
C GLU A 32 1.47 -17.32 6.33
N CYS A 33 1.41 -18.27 5.42
CA CYS A 33 0.46 -18.28 4.32
C CYS A 33 0.25 -19.71 3.84
N ASN A 34 -0.98 -20.06 3.48
CA ASN A 34 -1.31 -21.33 2.85
C ASN A 34 -0.80 -21.44 1.42
N LEU A 35 -0.25 -20.36 0.84
CA LEU A 35 0.33 -20.30 -0.50
C LEU A 35 1.83 -19.97 -0.47
N ALA A 36 2.54 -20.34 -1.56
CA ALA A 36 3.98 -20.14 -1.71
C ALA A 36 4.32 -19.37 -3.01
N CYS A 37 3.58 -18.30 -3.31
CA CYS A 37 3.74 -17.50 -4.53
C CYS A 37 5.20 -17.05 -4.72
N ALA A 38 5.80 -17.37 -5.87
CA ALA A 38 7.23 -17.11 -6.11
C ALA A 38 7.60 -15.62 -6.11
N PHE A 39 6.66 -14.73 -6.45
CA PHE A 39 6.85 -13.27 -6.45
C PHE A 39 6.63 -12.61 -5.09
N CYS A 40 6.18 -13.37 -4.07
CA CYS A 40 5.82 -12.80 -2.77
C CYS A 40 7.03 -12.20 -2.04
N TYR A 41 6.85 -10.99 -1.50
CA TYR A 41 7.90 -10.28 -0.76
C TYR A 41 8.16 -10.86 0.63
N ARG A 42 7.23 -11.65 1.19
CA ARG A 42 7.42 -12.27 2.51
C ARG A 42 8.51 -13.33 2.49
N ASP A 43 9.18 -13.53 3.61
CA ASP A 43 10.10 -14.64 3.80
C ASP A 43 9.33 -15.92 4.22
N PRO A 44 9.21 -16.95 3.37
CA PRO A 44 8.46 -18.17 3.67
C PRO A 44 9.22 -19.13 4.59
N THR A 45 10.51 -18.88 4.84
CA THR A 45 11.37 -19.75 5.68
C THR A 45 11.17 -19.48 7.17
N ARG A 46 10.44 -18.41 7.52
CA ARG A 46 10.22 -17.95 8.89
C ARG A 46 8.75 -18.06 9.28
N THR A 47 8.51 -18.24 10.56
CA THR A 47 7.22 -18.07 11.21
C THR A 47 7.33 -16.93 12.22
N ASP A 48 6.96 -15.74 11.79
CA ASP A 48 6.90 -14.56 12.65
C ASP A 48 5.42 -14.21 12.89
N ARG A 49 5.08 -13.81 14.11
CA ARG A 49 3.71 -13.47 14.52
C ARG A 49 3.73 -12.32 15.53
N LEU A 50 2.80 -11.38 15.36
CA LEU A 50 2.54 -10.38 16.40
C LEU A 50 1.72 -11.00 17.52
N THR A 51 1.96 -10.55 18.75
CA THR A 51 1.05 -10.84 19.87
C THR A 51 -0.13 -9.87 19.88
N VAL A 52 -1.21 -10.24 20.56
CA VAL A 52 -2.37 -9.35 20.76
C VAL A 52 -1.95 -8.04 21.42
N ASP A 53 -1.04 -8.10 22.40
CA ASP A 53 -0.56 -6.89 23.09
C ASP A 53 0.30 -5.99 22.20
N GLN A 54 1.08 -6.55 21.29
CA GLN A 54 1.81 -5.76 20.29
C GLN A 54 0.86 -5.03 19.33
N VAL A 55 -0.22 -5.69 18.89
CA VAL A 55 -1.25 -5.04 18.07
C VAL A 55 -1.94 -3.91 18.85
N ARG A 56 -2.34 -4.17 20.10
CA ARG A 56 -2.93 -3.16 21.00
C ARG A 56 -2.00 -1.97 21.22
N SER A 57 -0.73 -2.23 21.48
CA SER A 57 0.29 -1.18 21.70
C SER A 57 0.49 -0.34 20.43
N ALA A 58 0.59 -0.95 19.26
CA ALA A 58 0.68 -0.23 17.99
C ALA A 58 -0.54 0.68 17.74
N MET A 59 -1.75 0.18 18.05
CA MET A 59 -2.99 0.95 17.89
C MET A 59 -3.07 2.16 18.83
N ARG A 60 -2.53 2.05 20.05
CA ARG A 60 -2.56 3.11 21.06
C ARG A 60 -1.46 4.16 20.87
N SER A 61 -0.40 3.82 20.14
CA SER A 61 0.78 4.70 19.96
C SER A 61 0.50 5.95 19.15
N VAL A 62 -0.48 5.91 18.25
CA VAL A 62 -0.83 7.01 17.35
C VAL A 62 -2.35 7.10 17.17
N LYS A 63 -2.84 8.27 16.75
CA LYS A 63 -4.25 8.38 16.32
C LYS A 63 -4.45 7.62 15.01
N VAL A 64 -5.09 6.45 15.08
CA VAL A 64 -5.35 5.58 13.91
C VAL A 64 -6.69 5.94 13.28
N ARG A 65 -6.70 6.19 11.94
CA ARG A 65 -7.92 6.38 11.16
C ARG A 65 -8.34 5.13 10.41
N SER A 66 -7.37 4.26 10.11
CA SER A 66 -7.64 3.04 9.35
C SER A 66 -6.57 1.97 9.57
N VAL A 67 -6.99 0.72 9.51
CA VAL A 67 -6.10 -0.45 9.51
C VAL A 67 -6.34 -1.28 8.25
N ASN A 68 -5.26 -1.71 7.61
CA ASN A 68 -5.27 -2.74 6.59
C ASN A 68 -4.48 -3.95 7.10
N LEU A 69 -5.13 -5.09 7.22
CA LEU A 69 -4.49 -6.36 7.53
C LEU A 69 -3.89 -6.94 6.23
N GLY A 70 -2.58 -7.13 6.23
CA GLY A 70 -1.85 -7.64 5.06
C GLY A 70 -0.55 -8.29 5.51
N THR A 71 0.24 -8.83 4.58
CA THR A 71 1.42 -9.66 4.82
C THR A 71 1.04 -11.08 5.29
N GLY A 72 1.55 -12.10 4.59
CA GLY A 72 1.12 -13.48 4.81
C GLY A 72 -0.37 -13.67 4.50
N GLU A 73 -1.00 -14.53 5.26
CA GLU A 73 -2.46 -14.74 5.24
C GLU A 73 -2.95 -14.71 6.69
N ASN A 74 -3.60 -13.61 7.09
CA ASN A 74 -3.87 -13.32 8.50
C ASN A 74 -4.73 -14.39 9.21
N GLY A 75 -5.62 -15.08 8.46
CA GLY A 75 -6.39 -16.20 8.96
C GLY A 75 -5.58 -17.43 9.39
N MET A 76 -4.27 -17.45 9.10
CA MET A 76 -3.34 -18.47 9.60
C MET A 76 -2.84 -18.17 11.02
N HIS A 77 -3.04 -16.94 11.53
CA HIS A 77 -2.63 -16.58 12.87
C HIS A 77 -3.53 -17.25 13.92
N PRO A 78 -2.99 -17.96 14.93
CA PRO A 78 -3.81 -18.67 15.93
C PRO A 78 -4.79 -17.78 16.70
N GLN A 79 -4.42 -16.52 16.92
CA GLN A 79 -5.23 -15.53 17.65
C GLN A 79 -5.93 -14.54 16.70
N PHE A 80 -6.16 -14.91 15.43
CA PHE A 80 -6.74 -14.01 14.44
C PHE A 80 -8.12 -13.49 14.87
N ALA A 81 -8.98 -14.37 15.38
CA ALA A 81 -10.32 -13.99 15.83
C ALA A 81 -10.27 -12.98 17.00
N GLU A 82 -9.40 -13.19 17.99
CA GLU A 82 -9.22 -12.28 19.12
C GLU A 82 -8.73 -10.90 18.68
N MET A 83 -7.74 -10.86 17.77
CA MET A 83 -7.23 -9.61 17.22
C MET A 83 -8.26 -8.87 16.38
N LEU A 84 -9.07 -9.61 15.61
CA LEU A 84 -10.16 -9.06 14.83
C LEU A 84 -11.25 -8.47 15.73
N ASP A 85 -11.62 -9.17 16.81
CA ASP A 85 -12.58 -8.68 17.80
C ASP A 85 -12.13 -7.37 18.44
N PHE A 86 -10.85 -7.27 18.77
CA PHE A 86 -10.27 -6.01 19.26
C PHE A 86 -10.35 -4.92 18.18
N LEU A 87 -9.88 -5.18 16.96
CA LEU A 87 -9.82 -4.15 15.91
C LEU A 87 -11.21 -3.66 15.48
N ARG A 88 -12.24 -4.52 15.45
CA ARG A 88 -13.61 -4.12 15.12
C ARG A 88 -14.29 -3.28 16.20
N SER A 89 -13.81 -3.33 17.44
CA SER A 89 -14.30 -2.48 18.53
C SER A 89 -13.75 -1.05 18.47
N GLU A 90 -12.69 -0.81 17.69
CA GLU A 90 -12.08 0.51 17.53
C GLU A 90 -12.81 1.35 16.46
N PRO A 91 -12.88 2.70 16.61
CA PRO A 91 -13.55 3.60 15.68
C PRO A 91 -12.69 3.85 14.41
N ILE A 92 -12.34 2.79 13.69
CA ILE A 92 -11.44 2.81 12.53
C ILE A 92 -12.09 2.22 11.28
N LYS A 93 -11.52 2.54 10.12
CA LYS A 93 -11.80 1.81 8.88
C LYS A 93 -10.92 0.56 8.86
N LEU A 94 -11.52 -0.62 9.00
CA LEU A 94 -10.82 -1.90 8.94
C LEU A 94 -10.94 -2.51 7.54
N THR A 95 -9.83 -2.96 6.97
CA THR A 95 -9.80 -3.70 5.70
C THR A 95 -8.78 -4.82 5.78
N ILE A 96 -8.90 -5.80 4.89
CA ILE A 96 -7.98 -6.92 4.80
C ILE A 96 -7.62 -7.21 3.35
N THR A 97 -6.36 -7.58 3.11
CA THR A 97 -5.90 -8.14 1.84
C THR A 97 -5.69 -9.64 2.02
N SER A 98 -6.37 -10.46 1.23
CA SER A 98 -6.42 -11.92 1.39
C SER A 98 -6.36 -12.63 0.03
N ASN A 99 -5.85 -13.87 0.05
CA ASN A 99 -5.97 -14.81 -1.07
C ASN A 99 -7.30 -15.61 -1.03
N GLY A 100 -8.22 -15.22 -0.13
CA GLY A 100 -9.50 -15.87 0.14
C GLY A 100 -9.52 -16.70 1.42
N TYR A 101 -8.37 -17.18 1.89
CA TYR A 101 -8.33 -18.09 3.06
C TYR A 101 -8.77 -17.39 4.36
N SER A 102 -8.29 -16.16 4.63
CA SER A 102 -8.69 -15.43 5.84
C SER A 102 -10.20 -15.21 5.90
N ILE A 103 -10.84 -14.97 4.75
CA ILE A 103 -12.30 -14.76 4.70
C ILE A 103 -13.04 -16.08 4.89
N ARG A 104 -12.52 -17.18 4.34
CA ARG A 104 -13.12 -18.52 4.51
C ARG A 104 -13.22 -18.96 5.96
N VAL A 105 -12.25 -18.60 6.81
CA VAL A 105 -12.22 -19.03 8.22
C VAL A 105 -13.05 -18.14 9.15
N LEU A 106 -13.60 -17.04 8.67
CA LEU A 106 -14.46 -16.12 9.41
C LEU A 106 -15.94 -16.50 9.27
N ASP A 107 -16.74 -16.23 10.29
CA ASP A 107 -18.19 -16.23 10.18
C ASP A 107 -18.72 -14.96 9.49
N ASP A 108 -20.00 -14.91 9.16
CA ASP A 108 -20.60 -13.80 8.44
C ASP A 108 -20.59 -12.48 9.24
N ALA A 109 -20.73 -12.54 10.56
CA ALA A 109 -20.68 -11.37 11.44
C ALA A 109 -19.27 -10.77 11.48
N GLN A 110 -18.24 -11.62 11.45
CA GLN A 110 -16.85 -11.20 11.38
C GLN A 110 -16.50 -10.60 10.01
N VAL A 111 -17.05 -11.13 8.92
CA VAL A 111 -16.87 -10.57 7.56
C VAL A 111 -17.46 -9.16 7.48
N HIS A 112 -18.57 -8.88 8.12
CA HIS A 112 -19.16 -7.53 8.20
C HIS A 112 -18.31 -6.50 8.96
N ALA A 113 -17.28 -6.90 9.69
CA ALA A 113 -16.35 -5.97 10.33
C ALA A 113 -15.52 -5.15 9.33
N PHE A 114 -15.34 -5.67 8.13
CA PHE A 114 -14.52 -5.02 7.11
C PHE A 114 -15.32 -4.00 6.29
N LYS A 115 -14.70 -2.83 6.07
CA LYS A 115 -15.23 -1.80 5.17
C LYS A 115 -14.91 -2.07 3.70
N ASP A 116 -13.91 -2.91 3.46
CA ASP A 116 -13.51 -3.40 2.14
C ASP A 116 -12.63 -4.64 2.33
N ILE A 117 -12.80 -5.63 1.47
CA ILE A 117 -12.01 -6.85 1.43
C ILE A 117 -11.29 -6.89 0.09
N GLU A 118 -9.94 -6.88 0.15
CA GLU A 118 -9.09 -6.88 -1.03
C GLU A 118 -8.70 -8.31 -1.40
N PHE A 119 -9.25 -8.85 -2.51
CA PHE A 119 -8.91 -10.18 -3.00
C PHE A 119 -7.77 -10.17 -4.01
N SER A 120 -6.79 -11.05 -3.81
CA SER A 120 -5.58 -11.10 -4.62
C SER A 120 -5.80 -11.86 -5.94
N LEU A 121 -5.92 -11.15 -7.06
CA LEU A 121 -6.17 -11.70 -8.40
C LEU A 121 -5.14 -11.14 -9.40
N ASP A 122 -4.17 -11.95 -9.82
CA ASP A 122 -3.07 -11.53 -10.71
C ASP A 122 -3.27 -11.94 -12.17
N TYR A 123 -4.21 -12.85 -12.45
CA TYR A 123 -4.45 -13.36 -13.81
C TYR A 123 -5.95 -13.49 -14.08
N PRO A 124 -6.35 -13.36 -15.36
CA PRO A 124 -7.76 -13.38 -15.75
C PRO A 124 -8.35 -14.79 -15.97
N THR A 125 -7.58 -15.87 -15.77
CA THR A 125 -8.07 -17.23 -15.93
C THR A 125 -7.67 -18.12 -14.77
N GLU A 126 -8.50 -19.15 -14.47
CA GLU A 126 -8.21 -20.13 -13.42
C GLU A 126 -6.85 -20.79 -13.61
N ALA A 127 -6.55 -21.26 -14.83
CA ALA A 127 -5.30 -21.94 -15.12
C ALA A 127 -4.05 -21.08 -14.89
N GLU A 128 -4.11 -19.79 -15.22
CA GLU A 128 -3.01 -18.84 -15.01
C GLU A 128 -2.89 -18.46 -13.54
N GLN A 129 -4.01 -18.15 -12.88
CA GLN A 129 -4.05 -17.77 -11.47
C GLN A 129 -3.55 -18.91 -10.57
N ASP A 130 -4.05 -20.12 -10.79
CA ASP A 130 -3.67 -21.29 -10.00
C ASP A 130 -2.21 -21.69 -10.22
N ARG A 131 -1.71 -21.59 -11.45
CA ARG A 131 -0.28 -21.81 -11.75
C ARG A 131 0.61 -20.80 -10.99
N GLN A 132 0.18 -19.55 -10.87
CA GLN A 132 0.97 -18.48 -10.24
C GLN A 132 0.88 -18.51 -8.72
N ARG A 133 -0.30 -18.78 -8.18
CA ARG A 133 -0.53 -18.68 -6.73
C ARG A 133 -0.65 -20.04 -6.04
N GLY A 134 -1.19 -21.03 -6.70
CA GLY A 134 -1.42 -22.38 -6.16
C GLY A 134 -2.79 -22.90 -6.55
N SER A 135 -2.88 -24.21 -6.76
CA SER A 135 -4.09 -24.90 -7.23
C SER A 135 -5.30 -24.61 -6.31
N GLY A 136 -6.44 -24.32 -6.92
CA GLY A 136 -7.71 -24.01 -6.26
C GLY A 136 -7.81 -22.58 -5.71
N ASN A 137 -6.79 -21.73 -5.87
CA ASN A 137 -6.85 -20.34 -5.41
C ASN A 137 -7.92 -19.53 -6.15
N TRP A 138 -8.03 -19.72 -7.48
CA TRP A 138 -9.08 -19.07 -8.27
C TRP A 138 -10.46 -19.35 -7.70
N ARG A 139 -10.81 -20.61 -7.52
CA ARG A 139 -12.12 -21.02 -7.00
C ARG A 139 -12.38 -20.44 -5.60
N LEU A 140 -11.43 -20.61 -4.68
CA LEU A 140 -11.57 -20.08 -3.32
C LEU A 140 -11.83 -18.57 -3.32
N LEU A 141 -11.07 -17.83 -4.12
CA LEU A 141 -11.18 -16.37 -4.21
C LEU A 141 -12.57 -15.95 -4.70
N HIS A 142 -13.05 -16.55 -5.78
CA HIS A 142 -14.37 -16.25 -6.35
C HIS A 142 -15.52 -16.67 -5.42
N GLU A 143 -15.43 -17.82 -4.76
CA GLU A 143 -16.40 -18.26 -3.74
C GLU A 143 -16.52 -17.23 -2.60
N GLN A 144 -15.39 -16.72 -2.11
CA GLN A 144 -15.40 -15.73 -1.02
C GLN A 144 -15.84 -14.34 -1.51
N ALA A 145 -15.51 -13.94 -2.72
CA ALA A 145 -16.01 -12.70 -3.31
C ALA A 145 -17.53 -12.73 -3.49
N ASP A 146 -18.08 -13.84 -3.98
CA ASP A 146 -19.53 -14.06 -4.07
C ASP A 146 -20.21 -14.07 -2.70
N ARG A 147 -19.57 -14.63 -1.68
CA ARG A 147 -20.05 -14.56 -0.30
C ARG A 147 -20.12 -13.12 0.19
N CYS A 148 -19.07 -12.33 0.01
CA CYS A 148 -19.03 -10.92 0.39
C CYS A 148 -20.14 -10.13 -0.33
N ARG A 149 -20.34 -10.37 -1.64
CA ARG A 149 -21.42 -9.73 -2.41
C ARG A 149 -22.80 -10.06 -1.83
N ARG A 150 -23.07 -11.32 -1.47
CA ARG A 150 -24.34 -11.71 -0.83
C ARG A 150 -24.56 -11.05 0.52
N LEU A 151 -23.47 -10.83 1.25
CA LEU A 151 -23.47 -10.13 2.55
C LEU A 151 -23.51 -8.60 2.40
N GLY A 152 -23.40 -8.05 1.20
CA GLY A 152 -23.34 -6.60 0.99
C GLY A 152 -22.04 -5.96 1.49
N VAL A 153 -20.96 -6.74 1.65
CA VAL A 153 -19.64 -6.24 2.04
C VAL A 153 -18.86 -5.85 0.78
N PRO A 154 -18.38 -4.59 0.66
CA PRO A 154 -17.62 -4.15 -0.50
C PRO A 154 -16.35 -4.98 -0.72
N VAL A 155 -16.03 -5.24 -1.98
CA VAL A 155 -14.81 -5.93 -2.38
C VAL A 155 -14.01 -5.11 -3.37
N THR A 156 -12.70 -5.25 -3.30
CA THR A 156 -11.72 -4.75 -4.26
C THR A 156 -10.87 -5.93 -4.72
N PHE A 157 -10.60 -6.06 -6.00
CA PHE A 157 -9.58 -7.00 -6.44
C PHE A 157 -8.24 -6.29 -6.55
N ILE A 158 -7.17 -7.01 -6.16
CA ILE A 158 -5.82 -6.46 -6.17
C ILE A 158 -4.91 -7.34 -7.02
N ALA A 159 -4.26 -6.75 -8.02
CA ALA A 159 -3.24 -7.38 -8.84
C ALA A 159 -1.86 -6.78 -8.55
N VAL A 160 -0.85 -7.62 -8.56
CA VAL A 160 0.54 -7.18 -8.64
C VAL A 160 0.95 -7.17 -10.10
N MET A 161 1.28 -5.98 -10.64
CA MET A 161 1.78 -5.82 -12.00
C MET A 161 3.23 -6.30 -12.08
N MET A 162 3.46 -7.36 -12.82
CA MET A 162 4.73 -8.06 -12.98
C MET A 162 5.07 -8.21 -14.46
N ARG A 163 6.33 -8.51 -14.77
CA ARG A 163 6.76 -8.87 -16.14
C ARG A 163 5.91 -9.98 -16.76
N SER A 164 5.42 -10.90 -15.96
CA SER A 164 4.65 -12.06 -16.43
C SER A 164 3.16 -11.80 -16.66
N ASN A 165 2.64 -10.61 -16.31
CA ASN A 165 1.21 -10.29 -16.45
C ASN A 165 0.91 -8.82 -16.80
N PHE A 166 1.91 -8.02 -17.15
CA PHE A 166 1.72 -6.58 -17.35
C PHE A 166 0.74 -6.25 -18.49
N ASP A 167 0.59 -7.13 -19.46
CA ASP A 167 -0.33 -7.03 -20.59
C ASP A 167 -1.72 -7.66 -20.33
N ARG A 168 -1.96 -8.20 -19.12
CA ARG A 168 -3.21 -8.88 -18.75
C ARG A 168 -4.08 -8.08 -17.78
N LEU A 169 -3.63 -6.93 -17.31
CA LEU A 169 -4.32 -6.15 -16.26
C LEU A 169 -5.68 -5.64 -16.69
N ALA A 170 -5.83 -5.24 -17.95
CA ALA A 170 -7.10 -4.80 -18.48
C ALA A 170 -8.12 -5.94 -18.58
N ASP A 171 -7.68 -7.18 -18.86
CA ASP A 171 -8.55 -8.36 -18.86
C ASP A 171 -9.04 -8.67 -17.43
N ILE A 172 -8.17 -8.53 -16.42
CA ILE A 172 -8.56 -8.66 -15.02
C ILE A 172 -9.59 -7.60 -14.65
N ALA A 173 -9.40 -6.33 -15.09
CA ALA A 173 -10.34 -5.26 -14.84
C ALA A 173 -11.74 -5.56 -15.40
N GLU A 174 -11.83 -6.21 -16.57
CA GLU A 174 -13.12 -6.64 -17.12
C GLU A 174 -13.80 -7.73 -16.26
N ILE A 175 -13.04 -8.70 -15.76
CA ILE A 175 -13.59 -9.79 -14.94
C ILE A 175 -14.18 -9.25 -13.63
N VAL A 176 -13.49 -8.33 -12.98
CA VAL A 176 -13.91 -7.85 -11.66
C VAL A 176 -15.15 -6.96 -11.71
N LYS A 177 -15.53 -6.45 -12.88
CA LYS A 177 -16.81 -5.73 -13.08
C LYS A 177 -18.03 -6.60 -12.75
N ALA A 178 -17.93 -7.93 -12.91
CA ALA A 178 -19.00 -8.85 -12.54
C ALA A 178 -19.34 -8.83 -11.03
N TYR A 179 -18.43 -8.31 -10.22
CA TYR A 179 -18.58 -8.14 -8.77
C TYR A 179 -18.95 -6.69 -8.36
N ASP A 180 -19.17 -5.80 -9.31
CA ASP A 180 -19.27 -4.35 -9.06
C ASP A 180 -18.06 -3.83 -8.24
N ALA A 181 -16.88 -4.35 -8.56
CA ALA A 181 -15.64 -4.12 -7.83
C ALA A 181 -14.60 -3.41 -8.69
N PRO A 182 -13.80 -2.49 -8.10
CA PRO A 182 -12.65 -1.94 -8.77
C PRO A 182 -11.48 -2.93 -8.79
N LEU A 183 -10.60 -2.81 -9.80
CA LEU A 183 -9.28 -3.42 -9.77
C LEU A 183 -8.28 -2.42 -9.20
N ARG A 184 -7.54 -2.82 -8.18
CA ARG A 184 -6.38 -2.11 -7.66
C ARG A 184 -5.11 -2.77 -8.18
N VAL A 185 -4.27 -2.02 -8.88
CA VAL A 185 -3.00 -2.50 -9.42
C VAL A 185 -1.84 -1.94 -8.61
N ASN A 186 -0.99 -2.81 -8.07
CA ASN A 186 0.27 -2.43 -7.42
C ASN A 186 1.45 -2.82 -8.30
N VAL A 187 2.41 -1.92 -8.46
CA VAL A 187 3.65 -2.24 -9.19
C VAL A 187 4.51 -3.18 -8.36
N TYR A 188 4.97 -4.26 -8.96
CA TYR A 188 5.89 -5.21 -8.32
C TYR A 188 7.14 -4.52 -7.79
N GLN A 189 7.58 -4.95 -6.62
CA GLN A 189 8.81 -4.51 -5.98
C GLN A 189 9.73 -5.70 -5.75
N ALA A 190 10.95 -5.62 -6.25
CA ALA A 190 11.94 -6.69 -6.25
C ALA A 190 12.59 -6.90 -4.86
N VAL A 191 11.78 -7.28 -3.85
CA VAL A 191 12.26 -7.49 -2.47
C VAL A 191 13.12 -8.75 -2.35
N ARG A 192 12.74 -9.83 -3.08
CA ARG A 192 13.42 -11.14 -2.99
C ARG A 192 13.99 -11.61 -4.31
N SER A 193 13.45 -11.17 -5.42
CA SER A 193 13.84 -11.57 -6.77
C SER A 193 13.56 -10.45 -7.74
N ASP A 194 14.40 -10.28 -8.75
CA ASP A 194 14.18 -9.38 -9.88
C ASP A 194 13.50 -10.08 -11.08
N ALA A 195 13.31 -11.39 -11.02
CA ALA A 195 12.71 -12.18 -12.09
C ALA A 195 11.33 -11.69 -12.56
N PHE A 196 10.59 -11.04 -11.66
CA PHE A 196 9.26 -10.49 -11.93
C PHE A 196 9.28 -8.97 -12.16
N ALA A 197 10.45 -8.34 -12.05
CA ALA A 197 10.57 -6.90 -12.23
C ALA A 197 10.35 -6.53 -13.70
N LEU A 198 9.60 -5.45 -13.90
CA LEU A 198 9.34 -4.90 -15.23
C LEU A 198 10.61 -4.25 -15.80
N THR A 199 10.79 -4.32 -17.09
CA THR A 199 11.66 -3.39 -17.80
C THR A 199 11.01 -2.00 -17.85
N TYR A 200 11.77 -0.99 -18.28
CA TYR A 200 11.24 0.36 -18.48
C TYR A 200 10.07 0.37 -19.48
N ASP A 201 10.22 -0.31 -20.60
CA ASP A 201 9.20 -0.36 -21.66
C ASP A 201 7.96 -1.13 -21.22
N GLU A 202 8.12 -2.27 -20.54
CA GLU A 202 7.00 -3.04 -19.98
C GLU A 202 6.21 -2.25 -18.94
N TYR A 203 6.90 -1.46 -18.09
CA TYR A 203 6.26 -0.60 -17.09
C TYR A 203 5.32 0.43 -17.74
N TRP A 204 5.81 1.17 -18.75
CA TRP A 204 5.00 2.19 -19.38
C TRP A 204 3.90 1.61 -20.27
N ARG A 205 4.21 0.55 -21.01
CA ARG A 205 3.25 -0.15 -21.86
C ARG A 205 2.10 -0.73 -21.03
N ALA A 206 2.36 -1.28 -19.85
CA ALA A 206 1.32 -1.78 -18.95
C ALA A 206 0.28 -0.71 -18.60
N PHE A 207 0.72 0.52 -18.30
CA PHE A 207 -0.20 1.61 -18.01
C PHE A 207 -0.93 2.13 -19.24
N GLU A 208 -0.25 2.25 -20.38
CA GLU A 208 -0.86 2.64 -21.64
C GLU A 208 -1.99 1.67 -22.05
N GLU A 209 -1.75 0.37 -21.97
CA GLU A 209 -2.74 -0.66 -22.28
C GLU A 209 -3.89 -0.67 -21.27
N LEU A 210 -3.60 -0.54 -19.98
CA LEU A 210 -4.63 -0.47 -18.94
C LEU A 210 -5.55 0.75 -19.13
N PHE A 211 -4.96 1.94 -19.34
CA PHE A 211 -5.71 3.19 -19.45
C PHE A 211 -6.45 3.33 -20.79
N ALA A 212 -6.02 2.63 -21.83
CA ALA A 212 -6.76 2.57 -23.09
C ALA A 212 -8.11 1.83 -22.95
N ARG A 213 -8.23 0.92 -21.99
CA ARG A 213 -9.37 0.03 -21.82
C ARG A 213 -10.18 0.28 -20.54
N THR A 214 -9.65 1.04 -19.58
CA THR A 214 -10.30 1.25 -18.28
C THR A 214 -10.31 2.73 -17.90
N ASP A 215 -11.39 3.15 -17.26
CA ASP A 215 -11.41 4.43 -16.55
C ASP A 215 -10.74 4.24 -15.18
N VAL A 216 -10.21 5.33 -14.60
CA VAL A 216 -9.43 5.30 -13.39
C VAL A 216 -10.07 6.15 -12.31
N ILE A 217 -10.23 5.61 -11.11
CA ILE A 217 -10.71 6.37 -9.95
C ILE A 217 -9.55 7.10 -9.31
N ALA A 218 -8.36 6.46 -9.27
CA ALA A 218 -7.27 7.01 -8.50
C ALA A 218 -5.89 6.48 -8.93
N ILE A 219 -4.90 7.35 -8.80
CA ILE A 219 -3.51 7.07 -9.12
C ILE A 219 -2.64 7.46 -7.94
N GLY A 220 -1.95 6.48 -7.36
CA GLY A 220 -0.96 6.68 -6.31
C GLY A 220 0.48 6.57 -6.81
N GLU A 221 0.71 5.89 -7.97
CA GLU A 221 2.06 5.76 -8.55
C GLU A 221 2.63 7.13 -8.94
N PRO A 222 3.76 7.56 -8.35
CA PRO A 222 4.24 8.93 -8.48
C PRO A 222 4.57 9.35 -9.91
N LEU A 223 5.25 8.48 -10.67
CA LEU A 223 5.62 8.78 -12.05
C LEU A 223 4.41 8.85 -12.97
N VAL A 224 3.46 7.93 -12.80
CA VAL A 224 2.23 7.91 -13.59
C VAL A 224 1.41 9.17 -13.34
N ARG A 225 1.30 9.61 -12.07
CA ARG A 225 0.65 10.90 -11.75
C ARG A 225 1.28 12.08 -12.47
N ALA A 226 2.60 12.14 -12.44
CA ALA A 226 3.35 13.23 -13.06
C ALA A 226 3.16 13.26 -14.59
N MET A 227 3.27 12.10 -15.24
CA MET A 227 3.09 11.98 -16.69
C MET A 227 1.63 12.15 -17.14
N ALA A 228 0.69 11.98 -16.24
CA ALA A 228 -0.74 12.26 -16.47
C ALA A 228 -1.12 13.74 -16.20
N GLY A 229 -0.18 14.57 -15.78
CA GLY A 229 -0.45 15.98 -15.43
C GLY A 229 -1.38 16.16 -14.23
N LEU A 230 -1.45 15.17 -13.32
CA LEU A 230 -2.28 15.23 -12.13
C LEU A 230 -1.61 16.08 -11.04
N PRO A 231 -2.40 16.73 -10.14
CA PRO A 231 -1.83 17.53 -9.07
C PRO A 231 -1.02 16.69 -8.08
N PRO A 232 -0.12 17.31 -7.30
CA PRO A 232 0.61 16.64 -6.23
C PRO A 232 -0.31 15.87 -5.29
N ARG A 233 0.15 14.71 -4.82
CA ARG A 233 -0.60 13.92 -3.85
C ARG A 233 -0.35 14.45 -2.43
N GLN A 234 -1.40 14.65 -1.67
CA GLN A 234 -1.27 14.88 -0.24
C GLN A 234 -0.98 13.56 0.49
N GLY A 235 0.09 13.53 1.27
CA GLY A 235 0.56 12.35 1.99
C GLY A 235 1.39 11.40 1.11
N GLY A 236 1.79 10.28 1.64
CA GLY A 236 2.63 9.29 0.97
C GLY A 236 3.39 8.42 1.98
N CYS A 237 4.32 7.63 1.47
CA CYS A 237 5.20 6.82 2.31
C CYS A 237 6.01 7.70 3.26
N GLY A 238 6.08 7.31 4.53
CA GLY A 238 6.84 8.02 5.54
C GLY A 238 6.18 9.31 6.07
N VAL A 239 4.95 9.64 5.67
CA VAL A 239 4.24 10.84 6.16
C VAL A 239 3.17 10.47 7.18
N ALA A 240 2.15 9.71 6.78
CA ALA A 240 1.00 9.36 7.63
C ALA A 240 0.59 7.89 7.46
N THR A 241 1.53 7.05 7.02
CA THR A 241 1.37 5.61 6.89
C THR A 241 2.48 4.89 7.63
N VAL A 242 2.12 3.91 8.44
CA VAL A 242 3.05 3.04 9.17
C VAL A 242 2.72 1.60 8.85
N ARG A 243 3.75 0.80 8.59
CA ARG A 243 3.63 -0.65 8.45
C ARG A 243 4.22 -1.32 9.67
N VAL A 244 3.39 -2.11 10.35
CA VAL A 244 3.80 -3.00 11.44
C VAL A 244 3.94 -4.40 10.86
N THR A 245 5.15 -4.93 10.92
CA THR A 245 5.46 -6.25 10.35
C THR A 245 5.24 -7.36 11.36
N PRO A 246 5.08 -8.62 10.94
CA PRO A 246 4.98 -9.77 11.85
C PRO A 246 6.19 -9.94 12.78
N ARG A 247 7.31 -9.26 12.48
CA ARG A 247 8.56 -9.26 13.29
C ARG A 247 8.58 -8.19 14.37
N ALA A 248 7.43 -7.56 14.66
CA ALA A 248 7.35 -6.42 15.56
C ALA A 248 8.33 -5.29 15.17
N THR A 249 8.38 -4.97 13.87
CA THR A 249 9.11 -3.80 13.37
C THR A 249 8.16 -2.86 12.64
N VAL A 250 8.54 -1.58 12.55
CA VAL A 250 7.79 -0.54 11.88
C VAL A 250 8.59 0.04 10.72
N GLN A 251 7.90 0.31 9.62
CA GLN A 251 8.52 0.80 8.40
C GLN A 251 7.57 1.69 7.59
N PRO A 252 8.09 2.59 6.74
CA PRO A 252 7.26 3.52 5.96
C PRO A 252 6.48 2.86 4.82
N CYS A 253 6.96 1.70 4.35
CA CYS A 253 6.42 0.97 3.21
C CYS A 253 6.55 -0.53 3.44
N VAL A 254 5.58 -1.33 2.97
CA VAL A 254 5.59 -2.80 3.09
C VAL A 254 6.80 -3.44 2.37
N TYR A 255 7.34 -2.78 1.38
CA TYR A 255 8.51 -3.23 0.59
C TYR A 255 9.83 -2.61 1.06
N TRP A 256 9.85 -1.93 2.21
CA TRP A 256 11.06 -1.27 2.69
C TRP A 256 12.10 -2.29 3.12
N PRO A 257 13.30 -2.31 2.52
CA PRO A 257 14.34 -3.28 2.89
C PRO A 257 14.98 -2.93 4.24
N GLY A 258 15.66 -3.90 4.84
CA GLY A 258 16.44 -3.70 6.06
C GLY A 258 15.66 -3.87 7.36
N GLY A 259 14.41 -4.35 7.32
CA GLY A 259 13.66 -4.80 8.51
C GLY A 259 12.95 -3.71 9.31
N GLY A 260 13.12 -2.43 8.99
CA GLY A 260 12.45 -1.33 9.70
C GLY A 260 13.05 -1.02 11.08
N ALA A 261 12.39 -0.15 11.85
CA ALA A 261 12.71 0.16 13.25
C ALA A 261 11.95 -0.78 14.20
N PRO A 262 12.40 -1.02 15.42
CA PRO A 262 11.63 -1.78 16.42
C PRO A 262 10.26 -1.16 16.69
N LEU A 263 9.27 -1.98 17.02
CA LEU A 263 7.92 -1.52 17.38
C LEU A 263 7.94 -0.57 18.59
N ASP A 264 8.85 -0.82 19.53
CA ASP A 264 9.02 0.02 20.72
C ASP A 264 9.31 1.48 20.36
N LEU A 265 10.03 1.72 19.24
CA LEU A 265 10.24 3.09 18.77
C LEU A 265 8.93 3.79 18.38
N LEU A 266 7.96 3.08 17.82
CA LEU A 266 6.63 3.64 17.56
C LEU A 266 5.87 3.90 18.86
N ILE A 267 6.00 3.00 19.83
CA ILE A 267 5.34 3.12 21.14
C ILE A 267 5.85 4.38 21.87
N ASP A 268 7.16 4.59 21.88
CA ASP A 268 7.81 5.68 22.58
C ASP A 268 7.65 7.04 21.84
N ALA A 269 7.83 7.04 20.52
CA ALA A 269 7.83 8.26 19.73
C ALA A 269 6.43 8.70 19.28
N GLY A 270 5.45 7.79 19.26
CA GLY A 270 4.13 8.08 18.73
C GLY A 270 4.18 8.65 17.32
N ALA A 271 3.51 9.78 17.08
CA ALA A 271 3.52 10.47 15.79
C ALA A 271 4.94 10.91 15.35
N GLY A 272 5.88 11.06 16.29
CA GLY A 272 7.28 11.40 16.02
C GLY A 272 8.04 10.33 15.23
N ILE A 273 7.49 9.12 15.09
CA ILE A 273 8.08 8.02 14.28
C ILE A 273 8.44 8.47 12.86
N VAL A 274 7.70 9.42 12.29
CA VAL A 274 7.96 9.95 10.95
C VAL A 274 9.29 10.71 10.85
N GLY A 275 9.89 11.08 11.98
CA GLY A 275 11.24 11.67 12.06
C GLY A 275 12.37 10.63 12.05
N SER A 276 12.09 9.35 12.27
CA SER A 276 13.12 8.31 12.28
C SER A 276 13.73 8.08 10.88
N GLU A 277 14.94 7.51 10.85
CA GLU A 277 15.72 7.33 9.61
C GLU A 277 14.93 6.66 8.48
N PRO A 278 14.25 5.51 8.66
CA PRO A 278 13.54 4.86 7.58
C PRO A 278 12.43 5.73 6.97
N PHE A 279 11.74 6.52 7.80
CA PHE A 279 10.66 7.39 7.36
C PHE A 279 11.19 8.66 6.69
N ALA A 280 12.28 9.25 7.21
CA ALA A 280 12.97 10.35 6.56
C ALA A 280 13.53 9.94 5.19
N ALA A 281 14.18 8.78 5.11
CA ALA A 281 14.70 8.22 3.87
C ALA A 281 13.60 7.95 2.83
N ALA A 282 12.39 7.53 3.25
CA ALA A 282 11.26 7.33 2.34
C ALA A 282 10.73 8.64 1.71
N ARG A 283 11.07 9.80 2.28
CA ARG A 283 10.74 11.12 1.74
C ARG A 283 11.92 11.79 1.04
N SER A 284 13.07 11.14 0.96
CA SER A 284 14.25 11.71 0.31
C SER A 284 14.02 11.93 -1.18
N VAL A 285 14.48 13.07 -1.67
CA VAL A 285 14.45 13.46 -3.09
C VAL A 285 15.86 13.38 -3.63
N PRO A 286 16.12 12.68 -4.77
CA PRO A 286 17.43 12.67 -5.40
C PRO A 286 17.86 14.05 -5.86
N ALA A 287 19.13 14.42 -5.67
CA ALA A 287 19.67 15.72 -6.12
C ALA A 287 19.50 15.93 -7.62
N ALA A 288 19.60 14.87 -8.41
CA ALA A 288 19.39 14.92 -9.87
C ALA A 288 17.95 15.26 -10.28
N CYS A 289 16.99 15.24 -9.33
CA CYS A 289 15.61 15.67 -9.58
C CYS A 289 15.40 17.17 -9.30
N ALA A 290 16.41 17.87 -8.76
CA ALA A 290 16.32 19.31 -8.52
C ALA A 290 16.07 20.06 -9.84
N GLY A 291 15.11 21.00 -9.81
CA GLY A 291 14.72 21.77 -11.01
C GLY A 291 13.85 21.01 -12.02
N CYS A 292 13.51 19.74 -11.80
CA CYS A 292 12.59 19.00 -12.66
C CYS A 292 11.16 19.56 -12.50
N ALA A 293 10.50 19.85 -13.63
CA ALA A 293 9.13 20.39 -13.64
C ALA A 293 8.09 19.44 -12.99
N HIS A 294 8.38 18.16 -12.90
CA HIS A 294 7.49 17.14 -12.32
C HIS A 294 7.79 16.81 -10.85
N LEU A 295 8.81 17.46 -10.25
CA LEU A 295 9.29 17.08 -8.92
C LEU A 295 8.21 17.15 -7.84
N GLU A 296 7.40 18.20 -7.85
CA GLU A 296 6.34 18.40 -6.85
C GLU A 296 5.32 17.28 -6.86
N THR A 297 5.00 16.73 -8.04
CA THR A 297 4.05 15.63 -8.19
C THR A 297 4.66 14.26 -7.92
N CYS A 298 5.87 14.00 -8.47
CA CYS A 298 6.47 12.66 -8.40
C CYS A 298 7.39 12.45 -7.17
N GLY A 299 7.92 13.51 -6.54
CA GLY A 299 8.83 13.41 -5.39
C GLY A 299 10.10 12.58 -5.67
N GLY A 300 10.54 12.46 -6.93
CA GLY A 300 11.65 11.59 -7.31
C GLY A 300 11.25 10.11 -7.53
N GLY A 301 9.97 9.80 -7.63
CA GLY A 301 9.44 8.46 -7.83
C GLY A 301 9.28 7.63 -6.54
N CYS A 302 9.22 6.31 -6.66
CA CYS A 302 9.06 5.41 -5.53
C CYS A 302 10.36 5.22 -4.75
N ALA A 303 10.45 5.77 -3.54
CA ALA A 303 11.63 5.64 -2.67
C ALA A 303 11.93 4.17 -2.31
N GLY A 304 10.90 3.35 -2.09
CA GLY A 304 11.07 1.91 -1.83
C GLY A 304 11.77 1.20 -3.00
N ARG A 305 11.35 1.50 -4.24
CA ARG A 305 11.97 0.94 -5.46
C ARG A 305 13.42 1.39 -5.60
N ARG A 306 13.70 2.68 -5.40
CA ARG A 306 15.07 3.22 -5.42
C ARG A 306 15.96 2.57 -4.36
N ARG A 307 15.45 2.39 -3.15
CA ARG A 307 16.19 1.75 -2.04
C ARG A 307 16.48 0.28 -2.32
N LEU A 308 15.52 -0.46 -2.89
CA LEU A 308 15.68 -1.88 -3.23
C LEU A 308 16.82 -2.14 -4.22
N ILE A 309 17.04 -1.23 -5.15
CA ILE A 309 18.16 -1.32 -6.11
C ILE A 309 19.44 -0.63 -5.61
N GLY A 310 19.50 -0.25 -4.32
CA GLY A 310 20.68 0.41 -3.74
C GLY A 310 20.95 1.82 -4.27
N ALA A 311 19.96 2.49 -4.84
CA ALA A 311 20.11 3.78 -5.52
C ALA A 311 19.09 4.82 -5.00
N LEU A 312 18.97 4.94 -3.67
CA LEU A 312 18.02 5.87 -3.04
C LEU A 312 18.29 7.34 -3.43
N ASP A 313 19.55 7.68 -3.69
CA ASP A 313 20.06 8.99 -4.12
C ASP A 313 19.89 9.27 -5.62
N ARG A 314 19.41 8.28 -6.40
CA ARG A 314 19.18 8.41 -7.85
C ARG A 314 17.70 8.50 -8.17
N PRO A 315 17.32 9.08 -9.33
CA PRO A 315 15.94 9.03 -9.80
C PRO A 315 15.42 7.61 -9.94
N ASP A 316 14.09 7.48 -9.89
CA ASP A 316 13.41 6.21 -10.11
C ASP A 316 13.80 5.59 -11.47
N PRO A 317 14.10 4.29 -11.56
CA PRO A 317 14.53 3.64 -12.81
C PRO A 317 13.51 3.71 -13.94
N TYR A 318 12.24 3.97 -13.63
CA TYR A 318 11.19 4.16 -14.64
C TYR A 318 10.93 5.64 -14.98
N CYS A 319 11.78 6.57 -14.53
CA CYS A 319 11.61 7.99 -14.83
C CYS A 319 11.90 8.30 -16.34
N PRO A 320 10.93 8.80 -17.12
CA PRO A 320 11.16 9.12 -18.54
C PRO A 320 12.03 10.37 -18.70
N VAL A 321 11.94 11.34 -17.79
CA VAL A 321 12.69 12.61 -17.88
C VAL A 321 14.20 12.37 -17.88
N VAL A 322 14.71 11.46 -17.05
CA VAL A 322 16.15 11.14 -17.03
C VAL A 322 16.62 10.40 -18.30
N ARG A 323 15.69 9.93 -19.12
CA ARG A 323 15.96 9.34 -20.45
C ARG A 323 15.81 10.36 -21.58
N GLY A 324 15.45 11.60 -21.25
CA GLY A 324 15.20 12.64 -22.25
C GLY A 324 13.87 12.48 -22.97
N GLU A 325 12.92 11.70 -22.42
CA GLU A 325 11.60 11.48 -23.00
C GLU A 325 10.57 12.48 -22.46
N ASP A 326 9.76 13.07 -23.33
CA ASP A 326 8.54 13.83 -22.98
C ASP A 326 7.33 12.88 -23.07
N ARG A 327 7.15 12.05 -22.05
CA ARG A 327 6.05 11.08 -22.01
C ARG A 327 4.80 11.73 -21.41
N LYS A 328 3.66 11.50 -22.07
CA LYS A 328 2.34 11.93 -21.59
C LYS A 328 1.39 10.75 -21.61
N LEU A 329 0.64 10.59 -20.53
CA LEU A 329 -0.37 9.53 -20.42
C LEU A 329 -1.76 10.14 -20.55
N ALA A 330 -2.54 9.62 -21.51
CA ALA A 330 -3.96 9.93 -21.60
C ALA A 330 -4.73 9.06 -20.60
N ILE A 331 -5.40 9.70 -19.66
CA ILE A 331 -6.15 9.01 -18.59
C ILE A 331 -7.57 9.57 -18.54
N ARG A 332 -8.54 8.68 -18.48
CA ARG A 332 -9.93 9.06 -18.17
C ARG A 332 -10.15 8.85 -16.68
N MET A 333 -10.31 9.95 -15.95
CA MET A 333 -10.65 9.91 -14.52
C MET A 333 -12.16 9.75 -14.38
N ALA A 334 -12.58 8.67 -13.75
CA ALA A 334 -13.96 8.45 -13.37
C ALA A 334 -14.34 9.35 -12.19
N THR A 335 -15.55 9.91 -12.22
CA THR A 335 -16.16 10.56 -11.07
C THR A 335 -16.65 9.51 -10.10
N SER A 336 -15.92 9.26 -9.02
CA SER A 336 -16.39 8.43 -7.92
C SER A 336 -16.53 9.25 -6.65
N ARG A 337 -17.68 9.09 -5.95
CA ARG A 337 -17.91 9.72 -4.64
C ARG A 337 -17.26 8.96 -3.49
N GLU A 338 -16.95 7.68 -3.69
CA GLU A 338 -16.30 6.82 -2.70
C GLU A 338 -14.97 6.33 -3.27
N LEU A 339 -13.88 6.90 -2.75
CA LEU A 339 -12.53 6.41 -3.06
C LEU A 339 -12.24 5.20 -2.17
N PRO A 340 -12.00 4.02 -2.74
CA PRO A 340 -11.35 2.96 -1.99
C PRO A 340 -10.01 3.48 -1.46
N LYS A 341 -9.53 2.94 -0.36
CA LYS A 341 -8.34 3.39 0.36
C LYS A 341 -7.13 3.62 -0.52
N LEU A 342 -6.85 4.89 -0.83
CA LEU A 342 -5.63 5.29 -1.52
C LEU A 342 -4.52 5.75 -0.59
N GLU A 343 -4.86 6.02 0.67
CA GLU A 343 -3.99 6.70 1.60
C GLU A 343 -2.71 5.92 1.96
N SER A 344 -2.71 4.60 1.73
CA SER A 344 -1.65 3.72 2.18
C SER A 344 -0.78 3.10 1.07
N ALA A 345 -1.02 3.42 -0.20
CA ALA A 345 -0.29 2.78 -1.29
C ALA A 345 0.17 3.78 -2.35
N CYS A 346 1.47 4.06 -2.33
CA CYS A 346 2.08 5.02 -3.25
C CYS A 346 2.29 4.48 -4.67
N THR A 347 2.24 3.17 -4.90
CA THR A 347 2.43 2.55 -6.22
C THR A 347 1.14 1.93 -6.76
N THR A 348 0.00 2.49 -6.40
CA THR A 348 -1.32 1.93 -6.68
C THR A 348 -2.05 2.71 -7.77
N ILE A 349 -2.70 1.99 -8.67
CA ILE A 349 -3.74 2.48 -9.58
C ILE A 349 -5.04 1.80 -9.19
N VAL A 350 -6.17 2.52 -9.23
CA VAL A 350 -7.50 1.94 -9.00
C VAL A 350 -8.37 2.26 -10.20
N THR A 351 -8.86 1.22 -10.88
CA THR A 351 -9.77 1.36 -12.02
C THR A 351 -11.19 1.62 -11.54
N ALA A 352 -12.03 2.18 -12.40
CA ALA A 352 -13.47 2.25 -12.18
C ALA A 352 -14.08 0.84 -12.24
N ARG A 353 -15.26 0.71 -11.61
CA ARG A 353 -16.09 -0.50 -11.61
C ARG A 353 -16.68 -0.77 -12.97
#